data_299693c7569a260c2bbdb9f26500706f
#
_entry.id   299693c7569a260c2bbdb9f26500706f
#
_cell.length_a   1.000
_cell.length_b   1.000
_cell.length_c   1.000
_cell.angle_alpha   90.00
_cell.angle_beta   90.00
_cell.angle_gamma   90.00
#
_symmetry.space_group_name_H-M   'P 1'
#
loop_
_entity.id
_entity.type
_entity.pdbx_description
1 polymer ?
#
loop_
_entity_poly.entity_id
_entity_poly.type
_entity_poly.pdbx_seq_one_letter_code
_entity_poly.pdbx_strand_id
1 'polypeptide(L)'
;MRAVFGIDVSKTSSEVAILVNGEKVHGYTILNDTIGFNRLLGDLKTVHNPEIIFEATGVYSRRLQAFLEEYSYAYTRLNPLEAKKQLDSLRVRKTDKIDAEKLAKSQLVHNRKPTYVQEEVYQHLRDLSRFYQNMTEDLVRTKNRLHKVLQVTFPELENLLSTPTGEQYWNLVMAFPCKEFVLSLSQSNLCEIIRQSTSKRISEKRIAYLTDKLIKLAKQSFCAVKKTSPMLEEVRYYAQELLRLSERRQVVLNDMVEKSRNCK
;
A
#
# COMPACT_ATOMS: atom_id res chain seq x y z
N MET A 1 -20.20 36.94 13.68
CA MET A 1 -18.72 36.84 13.86
C MET A 1 -18.27 35.64 13.06
N ARG A 2 -17.39 35.80 12.08
CA ARG A 2 -16.86 34.70 11.28
C ARG A 2 -15.50 34.30 11.79
N ALA A 3 -15.36 33.05 12.22
CA ALA A 3 -14.08 32.53 12.76
C ALA A 3 -13.60 31.34 11.92
N VAL A 4 -12.33 31.40 11.51
CA VAL A 4 -11.67 30.39 10.66
C VAL A 4 -10.45 29.85 11.36
N PHE A 5 -10.40 28.53 11.46
CA PHE A 5 -9.27 27.74 11.99
C PHE A 5 -8.49 27.16 10.82
N GLY A 6 -7.32 27.69 10.54
CA GLY A 6 -6.36 27.10 9.59
C GLY A 6 -5.42 26.19 10.33
N ILE A 7 -5.28 24.95 9.85
CA ILE A 7 -4.47 23.93 10.50
C ILE A 7 -3.47 23.37 9.50
N ASP A 8 -2.18 23.59 9.77
CA ASP A 8 -1.11 22.94 9.02
C ASP A 8 -0.69 21.66 9.75
N VAL A 9 -0.89 20.53 9.09
CA VAL A 9 -0.74 19.19 9.70
C VAL A 9 0.60 18.59 9.31
N SER A 10 1.46 18.31 10.29
CA SER A 10 2.69 17.54 10.12
C SER A 10 2.60 16.16 10.80
N LYS A 11 3.70 15.41 10.82
CA LYS A 11 3.72 14.02 11.34
C LYS A 11 3.36 13.93 12.82
N THR A 12 3.92 14.77 13.67
CA THR A 12 3.81 14.69 15.15
C THR A 12 3.00 15.80 15.76
N SER A 13 2.92 16.94 15.09
CA SER A 13 2.26 18.14 15.57
C SER A 13 1.51 18.85 14.46
N SER A 14 0.62 19.75 14.82
CA SER A 14 -0.08 20.63 13.91
C SER A 14 -0.01 22.06 14.41
N GLU A 15 0.18 23.00 13.49
CA GLU A 15 0.10 24.44 13.77
C GLU A 15 -1.35 24.89 13.54
N VAL A 16 -1.91 25.59 14.50
CA VAL A 16 -3.27 26.12 14.45
C VAL A 16 -3.19 27.65 14.40
N ALA A 17 -3.90 28.24 13.44
CA ALA A 17 -4.09 29.68 13.36
C ALA A 17 -5.59 30.02 13.38
N ILE A 18 -6.01 30.87 14.28
CA ILE A 18 -7.42 31.28 14.43
C ILE A 18 -7.55 32.72 13.96
N LEU A 19 -8.38 32.93 12.93
CA LEU A 19 -8.72 34.23 12.42
C LEU A 19 -10.18 34.55 12.73
N VAL A 20 -10.42 35.75 13.23
CA VAL A 20 -11.77 36.29 13.46
C VAL A 20 -11.97 37.53 12.63
N ASN A 21 -13.01 37.52 11.78
CA ASN A 21 -13.30 38.62 10.83
C ASN A 21 -12.09 39.05 9.99
N GLY A 22 -11.17 38.12 9.69
CA GLY A 22 -9.99 38.36 8.86
C GLY A 22 -8.70 38.67 9.61
N GLU A 23 -8.77 38.97 10.91
CA GLU A 23 -7.61 39.25 11.75
C GLU A 23 -7.20 38.03 12.56
N LYS A 24 -5.89 37.78 12.65
CA LYS A 24 -5.34 36.69 13.46
C LYS A 24 -5.46 37.05 14.95
N VAL A 25 -6.27 36.30 15.67
CA VAL A 25 -6.47 36.48 17.11
C VAL A 25 -5.63 35.53 17.95
N HIS A 26 -5.32 34.34 17.42
CA HIS A 26 -4.55 33.34 18.16
C HIS A 26 -3.79 32.41 17.22
N GLY A 27 -2.75 31.77 17.73
CA GLY A 27 -2.01 30.73 17.03
C GLY A 27 -1.14 29.93 17.99
N TYR A 28 -1.13 28.61 17.82
CA TYR A 28 -0.41 27.69 18.69
C TYR A 28 -0.14 26.36 17.99
N THR A 29 0.80 25.61 18.57
CA THR A 29 1.11 24.25 18.17
C THR A 29 0.36 23.26 19.06
N ILE A 30 -0.18 22.21 18.48
CA ILE A 30 -0.72 21.04 19.19
C ILE A 30 0.05 19.79 18.79
N LEU A 31 0.13 18.81 19.70
CA LEU A 31 0.50 17.46 19.34
C LEU A 31 -0.67 16.77 18.64
N ASN A 32 -0.36 15.88 17.68
CA ASN A 32 -1.37 15.11 16.97
C ASN A 32 -1.80 13.88 17.82
N ASP A 33 -2.24 14.13 19.05
CA ASP A 33 -2.71 13.17 20.03
C ASP A 33 -3.99 13.66 20.71
N THR A 34 -4.51 12.86 21.65
CA THR A 34 -5.75 13.18 22.38
C THR A 34 -5.64 14.49 23.15
N ILE A 35 -4.47 14.79 23.75
CA ILE A 35 -4.27 16.01 24.55
C ILE A 35 -4.32 17.24 23.66
N GLY A 36 -3.57 17.21 22.56
CA GLY A 36 -3.54 18.32 21.60
C GLY A 36 -4.89 18.54 20.91
N PHE A 37 -5.58 17.47 20.53
CA PHE A 37 -6.91 17.58 19.93
C PHE A 37 -7.98 18.04 20.93
N ASN A 38 -7.90 17.68 22.22
CA ASN A 38 -8.79 18.21 23.25
C ASN A 38 -8.58 19.72 23.46
N ARG A 39 -7.34 20.22 23.35
CA ARG A 39 -7.09 21.66 23.35
C ARG A 39 -7.78 22.36 22.17
N LEU A 40 -7.63 21.82 20.96
CA LEU A 40 -8.33 22.32 19.77
C LEU A 40 -9.85 22.30 19.96
N LEU A 41 -10.39 21.22 20.53
CA LEU A 41 -11.82 21.09 20.84
C LEU A 41 -12.30 22.18 21.80
N GLY A 42 -11.48 22.53 22.80
CA GLY A 42 -11.78 23.64 23.72
C GLY A 42 -12.03 24.92 22.96
N ASP A 43 -11.14 25.28 22.04
CA ASP A 43 -11.26 26.50 21.25
C ASP A 43 -12.44 26.44 20.26
N LEU A 44 -12.65 25.29 19.59
CA LEU A 44 -13.78 25.09 18.66
C LEU A 44 -15.13 25.28 19.36
N LYS A 45 -15.27 24.83 20.62
CA LYS A 45 -16.49 25.00 21.42
C LYS A 45 -16.81 26.44 21.81
N THR A 46 -15.81 27.34 21.81
CA THR A 46 -16.02 28.77 22.13
C THR A 46 -16.66 29.54 20.97
N VAL A 47 -16.71 28.96 19.77
CA VAL A 47 -17.13 29.64 18.55
C VAL A 47 -18.38 28.97 18.00
N HIS A 48 -19.37 29.80 17.65
CA HIS A 48 -20.56 29.31 16.92
C HIS A 48 -20.21 29.15 15.43
N ASN A 49 -20.41 27.93 14.88
CA ASN A 49 -20.13 27.57 13.48
C ASN A 49 -18.69 27.88 13.04
N PRO A 50 -17.65 27.30 13.65
CA PRO A 50 -16.28 27.49 13.24
C PRO A 50 -16.04 26.92 11.83
N GLU A 51 -15.38 27.68 10.97
CA GLU A 51 -14.87 27.16 9.70
C GLU A 51 -13.48 26.58 9.93
N ILE A 52 -13.28 25.31 9.56
CA ILE A 52 -12.02 24.59 9.75
C ILE A 52 -11.45 24.25 8.39
N ILE A 53 -10.18 24.58 8.17
CA ILE A 53 -9.49 24.27 6.92
C ILE A 53 -8.09 23.70 7.19
N PHE A 54 -7.76 22.61 6.48
CA PHE A 54 -6.42 22.02 6.50
C PHE A 54 -6.04 21.41 5.16
N GLU A 55 -4.74 21.22 4.95
CA GLU A 55 -4.23 20.54 3.75
C GLU A 55 -4.24 19.02 3.93
N ALA A 56 -4.58 18.29 2.85
CA ALA A 56 -4.55 16.82 2.82
C ALA A 56 -3.10 16.30 2.75
N THR A 57 -2.38 16.32 3.88
CA THR A 57 -0.99 15.84 4.01
C THR A 57 -0.91 14.31 4.14
N GLY A 58 -1.49 13.59 3.17
CA GLY A 58 -1.47 12.13 3.11
C GLY A 58 -2.08 11.46 4.34
N VAL A 59 -1.31 10.56 4.98
CA VAL A 59 -1.79 9.80 6.15
C VAL A 59 -1.87 10.64 7.43
N TYR A 60 -1.10 11.73 7.52
CA TYR A 60 -0.99 12.51 8.74
C TYR A 60 -2.27 13.29 9.06
N SER A 61 -2.96 13.83 8.05
CA SER A 61 -4.22 14.56 8.23
C SER A 61 -5.41 13.66 8.60
N ARG A 62 -5.30 12.33 8.46
CA ARG A 62 -6.40 11.39 8.77
C ARG A 62 -6.81 11.39 10.25
N ARG A 63 -5.85 11.59 11.17
CA ARG A 63 -6.15 11.65 12.61
C ARG A 63 -6.96 12.88 12.97
N LEU A 64 -6.57 14.05 12.43
CA LEU A 64 -7.33 15.27 12.59
C LEU A 64 -8.74 15.15 11.96
N GLN A 65 -8.82 14.58 10.76
CA GLN A 65 -10.09 14.35 10.09
C GLN A 65 -11.02 13.49 10.93
N ALA A 66 -10.56 12.32 11.40
CA ALA A 66 -11.36 11.42 12.24
C ALA A 66 -11.84 12.11 13.53
N PHE A 67 -10.95 12.90 14.16
CA PHE A 67 -11.31 13.68 15.34
C PHE A 67 -12.43 14.70 15.06
N LEU A 68 -12.34 15.45 13.95
CA LEU A 68 -13.36 16.43 13.58
C LEU A 68 -14.71 15.77 13.26
N GLU A 69 -14.67 14.61 12.58
CA GLU A 69 -15.85 13.81 12.26
C GLU A 69 -16.52 13.24 13.54
N GLU A 70 -15.74 12.73 14.48
CA GLU A 70 -16.22 12.22 15.77
C GLU A 70 -17.01 13.29 16.55
N TYR A 71 -16.52 14.53 16.52
CA TYR A 71 -17.20 15.66 17.18
C TYR A 71 -18.16 16.43 16.27
N SER A 72 -18.49 15.89 15.09
CA SER A 72 -19.44 16.46 14.12
C SER A 72 -19.10 17.87 13.63
N TYR A 73 -17.81 18.21 13.55
CA TYR A 73 -17.37 19.47 12.97
C TYR A 73 -17.22 19.34 11.45
N ALA A 74 -17.85 20.25 10.71
CA ALA A 74 -17.62 20.41 9.28
C ALA A 74 -16.23 21.03 9.03
N TYR A 75 -15.53 20.54 8.00
CA TYR A 75 -14.19 21.03 7.65
C TYR A 75 -13.99 21.11 6.13
N THR A 76 -13.07 21.92 5.71
CA THR A 76 -12.59 22.01 4.32
C THR A 76 -11.20 21.39 4.22
N ARG A 77 -11.07 20.32 3.44
CA ARG A 77 -9.79 19.65 3.17
C ARG A 77 -9.28 20.05 1.81
N LEU A 78 -8.17 20.80 1.76
CA LEU A 78 -7.55 21.23 0.53
C LEU A 78 -6.69 20.12 -0.10
N ASN A 79 -6.76 20.02 -1.43
CA ASN A 79 -5.79 19.24 -2.18
C ASN A 79 -4.43 19.95 -2.14
N PRO A 80 -3.29 19.24 -1.89
CA PRO A 80 -1.94 19.82 -1.88
C PRO A 80 -1.59 20.60 -3.15
N LEU A 81 -2.05 20.15 -4.32
CA LEU A 81 -1.82 20.85 -5.59
C LEU A 81 -2.57 22.19 -5.68
N GLU A 82 -3.79 22.25 -5.13
CA GLU A 82 -4.56 23.49 -5.04
C GLU A 82 -3.96 24.43 -4.00
N ALA A 83 -3.60 23.89 -2.83
CA ALA A 83 -2.92 24.64 -1.79
C ALA A 83 -1.64 25.29 -2.34
N LYS A 84 -0.80 24.55 -3.02
CA LYS A 84 0.44 25.06 -3.63
C LYS A 84 0.17 26.17 -4.64
N LYS A 85 -0.74 25.99 -5.59
CA LYS A 85 -1.08 27.00 -6.60
C LYS A 85 -1.60 28.31 -6.00
N GLN A 86 -2.30 28.24 -4.89
CA GLN A 86 -2.93 29.40 -4.26
C GLN A 86 -2.01 30.08 -3.23
N LEU A 87 -1.10 29.32 -2.60
CA LEU A 87 -0.16 29.83 -1.60
C LEU A 87 1.15 30.36 -2.21
N ASP A 88 1.56 29.86 -3.40
CA ASP A 88 2.79 30.32 -4.10
C ASP A 88 2.71 31.77 -4.62
N SER A 89 1.53 32.36 -4.70
CA SER A 89 1.36 33.77 -5.08
C SER A 89 1.85 34.76 -3.99
N LEU A 90 2.15 34.26 -2.79
CA LEU A 90 2.64 35.04 -1.65
C LEU A 90 4.03 34.56 -1.24
N ARG A 91 5.05 34.91 -2.01
CA ARG A 91 6.47 34.60 -1.71
C ARG A 91 6.91 35.30 -0.41
N VAL A 92 6.75 34.63 0.72
CA VAL A 92 7.35 34.99 2.02
C VAL A 92 7.87 33.70 2.67
N ARG A 93 8.92 33.82 3.48
CA ARG A 93 9.60 32.71 4.18
C ARG A 93 8.65 31.63 4.67
N LYS A 94 8.91 30.38 4.26
CA LYS A 94 8.09 29.22 4.59
C LYS A 94 8.33 28.82 6.05
N THR A 95 7.29 28.93 6.88
CA THR A 95 7.25 28.34 8.24
C THR A 95 5.84 27.80 8.45
N ASP A 96 5.71 26.69 9.16
CA ASP A 96 4.43 26.00 9.41
C ASP A 96 3.38 26.95 10.02
N LYS A 97 3.80 27.87 10.90
CA LYS A 97 2.92 28.91 11.48
C LYS A 97 2.33 29.87 10.44
N ILE A 98 3.11 30.23 9.43
CA ILE A 98 2.69 31.09 8.32
C ILE A 98 1.75 30.29 7.40
N ASP A 99 1.98 28.99 7.23
CA ASP A 99 1.18 28.16 6.34
C ASP A 99 -0.22 27.89 6.94
N ALA A 100 -0.36 27.66 8.25
CA ALA A 100 -1.65 27.61 8.93
C ALA A 100 -2.45 28.91 8.79
N GLU A 101 -1.81 30.06 8.95
CA GLU A 101 -2.46 31.37 8.77
C GLU A 101 -2.89 31.60 7.31
N LYS A 102 -2.05 31.24 6.35
CA LYS A 102 -2.40 31.32 4.91
C LYS A 102 -3.58 30.44 4.56
N LEU A 103 -3.67 29.22 5.11
CA LEU A 103 -4.82 28.34 4.93
C LEU A 103 -6.10 29.03 5.42
N ALA A 104 -6.09 29.61 6.62
CA ALA A 104 -7.24 30.32 7.14
C ALA A 104 -7.62 31.54 6.29
N LYS A 105 -6.64 32.34 5.85
CA LYS A 105 -6.86 33.48 4.95
C LYS A 105 -7.43 33.02 3.60
N SER A 106 -6.96 31.91 3.05
CA SER A 106 -7.46 31.35 1.81
C SER A 106 -8.92 30.94 1.89
N GLN A 107 -9.36 30.46 3.06
CA GLN A 107 -10.77 30.13 3.29
C GLN A 107 -11.66 31.38 3.30
N LEU A 108 -11.17 32.46 3.91
CA LEU A 108 -11.89 33.75 3.94
C LEU A 108 -12.09 34.31 2.53
N VAL A 109 -11.07 34.20 1.66
CA VAL A 109 -11.10 34.71 0.27
C VAL A 109 -12.00 33.86 -0.63
N HIS A 110 -11.83 32.54 -0.56
CA HIS A 110 -12.49 31.64 -1.51
C HIS A 110 -13.84 31.10 -1.03
N ASN A 111 -14.17 31.25 0.23
CA ASN A 111 -15.45 30.82 0.85
C ASN A 111 -15.87 29.41 0.43
N ARG A 112 -14.94 28.43 0.58
CA ARG A 112 -15.15 27.06 0.12
C ARG A 112 -16.21 26.37 0.97
N LYS A 113 -16.99 25.51 0.31
CA LYS A 113 -17.93 24.62 1.02
C LYS A 113 -17.17 23.57 1.80
N PRO A 114 -17.73 23.09 2.93
CA PRO A 114 -17.18 21.94 3.64
C PRO A 114 -16.98 20.74 2.74
N THR A 115 -15.95 19.97 3.02
CA THR A 115 -15.68 18.71 2.32
C THR A 115 -16.80 17.73 2.61
N TYR A 116 -17.33 17.09 1.57
CA TYR A 116 -18.31 16.03 1.73
C TYR A 116 -17.65 14.82 2.38
N VAL A 117 -18.18 14.40 3.52
CA VAL A 117 -17.73 13.18 4.20
C VAL A 117 -18.36 11.99 3.50
N GLN A 118 -17.53 11.15 2.90
CA GLN A 118 -17.98 9.92 2.26
C GLN A 118 -18.40 8.89 3.30
N GLU A 119 -19.35 8.04 2.95
CA GLU A 119 -19.71 6.88 3.77
C GLU A 119 -18.49 6.00 4.05
N GLU A 120 -18.46 5.38 5.21
CA GLU A 120 -17.33 4.57 5.73
C GLU A 120 -16.93 3.47 4.75
N VAL A 121 -17.89 2.88 4.03
CA VAL A 121 -17.64 1.83 3.04
C VAL A 121 -16.68 2.27 1.93
N TYR A 122 -16.80 3.53 1.46
CA TYR A 122 -15.89 4.05 0.42
C TYR A 122 -14.47 4.29 0.97
N GLN A 123 -14.37 4.66 2.25
CA GLN A 123 -13.07 4.78 2.90
C GLN A 123 -12.40 3.42 3.05
N HIS A 124 -13.15 2.40 3.48
CA HIS A 124 -12.66 1.02 3.58
C HIS A 124 -12.21 0.48 2.21
N LEU A 125 -12.99 0.68 1.16
CA LEU A 125 -12.62 0.26 -0.20
C LEU A 125 -11.34 0.96 -0.69
N ARG A 126 -11.17 2.23 -0.37
CA ARG A 126 -9.96 3.00 -0.71
C ARG A 126 -8.73 2.44 0.01
N ASP A 127 -8.86 2.10 1.29
CA ASP A 127 -7.76 1.54 2.08
C ASP A 127 -7.40 0.12 1.62
N LEU A 128 -8.39 -0.73 1.33
CA LEU A 128 -8.17 -2.04 0.73
C LEU A 128 -7.51 -1.95 -0.66
N SER A 129 -7.95 -1.00 -1.50
CA SER A 129 -7.35 -0.77 -2.82
C SER A 129 -5.87 -0.39 -2.73
N ARG A 130 -5.50 0.50 -1.81
CA ARG A 130 -4.09 0.85 -1.56
C ARG A 130 -3.30 -0.35 -1.06
N PHE A 131 -3.88 -1.13 -0.15
CA PHE A 131 -3.24 -2.34 0.37
C PHE A 131 -3.03 -3.37 -0.75
N TYR A 132 -4.01 -3.58 -1.62
CA TYR A 132 -3.90 -4.44 -2.81
C TYR A 132 -2.79 -3.98 -3.76
N GLN A 133 -2.68 -2.66 -4.01
CA GLN A 133 -1.62 -2.10 -4.82
C GLN A 133 -0.23 -2.34 -4.23
N ASN A 134 -0.03 -2.08 -2.94
CA ASN A 134 1.23 -2.32 -2.25
C ASN A 134 1.67 -3.79 -2.36
N MET A 135 0.74 -4.74 -2.14
CA MET A 135 1.03 -6.17 -2.30
C MET A 135 1.36 -6.54 -3.75
N THR A 136 0.73 -5.87 -4.73
CA THR A 136 1.02 -6.09 -6.14
C THR A 136 2.43 -5.61 -6.49
N GLU A 137 2.85 -4.48 -5.96
CA GLU A 137 4.23 -3.98 -6.11
C GLU A 137 5.25 -4.93 -5.45
N ASP A 138 4.94 -5.44 -4.25
CA ASP A 138 5.80 -6.39 -3.56
C ASP A 138 5.92 -7.70 -4.33
N LEU A 139 4.83 -8.20 -4.94
CA LEU A 139 4.87 -9.35 -5.84
C LEU A 139 5.81 -9.12 -7.03
N VAL A 140 5.74 -7.95 -7.67
CA VAL A 140 6.62 -7.61 -8.81
C VAL A 140 8.08 -7.56 -8.34
N ARG A 141 8.37 -6.91 -7.23
CA ARG A 141 9.73 -6.81 -6.66
C ARG A 141 10.28 -8.20 -6.32
N THR A 142 9.47 -9.05 -5.68
CA THR A 142 9.89 -10.41 -5.30
C THR A 142 10.09 -11.31 -6.51
N LYS A 143 9.23 -11.23 -7.55
CA LYS A 143 9.44 -11.92 -8.83
C LYS A 143 10.78 -11.54 -9.48
N ASN A 144 11.10 -10.26 -9.52
CA ASN A 144 12.35 -9.79 -10.09
C ASN A 144 13.58 -10.28 -9.31
N ARG A 145 13.47 -10.39 -7.97
CA ARG A 145 14.53 -10.98 -7.13
C ARG A 145 14.69 -12.46 -7.41
N LEU A 146 13.58 -13.22 -7.43
CA LEU A 146 13.59 -14.64 -7.76
C LEU A 146 14.22 -14.88 -9.15
N HIS A 147 13.79 -14.13 -10.16
CA HIS A 147 14.36 -14.22 -11.52
C HIS A 147 15.88 -14.07 -11.50
N LYS A 148 16.41 -13.03 -10.82
CA LYS A 148 17.86 -12.79 -10.74
C LYS A 148 18.63 -13.97 -10.12
N VAL A 149 18.11 -14.58 -9.06
CA VAL A 149 18.76 -15.73 -8.42
C VAL A 149 18.64 -16.97 -9.28
N LEU A 150 17.50 -17.20 -9.94
CA LEU A 150 17.32 -18.31 -10.88
C LEU A 150 18.29 -18.26 -12.06
N GLN A 151 18.66 -17.07 -12.56
CA GLN A 151 19.65 -16.94 -13.64
C GLN A 151 21.02 -17.54 -13.28
N VAL A 152 21.32 -17.69 -11.99
CA VAL A 152 22.58 -18.25 -11.48
C VAL A 152 22.42 -19.72 -11.09
N THR A 153 21.21 -20.15 -10.71
CA THR A 153 20.96 -21.50 -10.17
C THR A 153 20.33 -22.44 -11.19
N PHE A 154 19.17 -22.11 -11.75
CA PHE A 154 18.45 -22.95 -12.71
C PHE A 154 17.55 -22.11 -13.64
N PRO A 155 18.12 -21.30 -14.56
CA PRO A 155 17.35 -20.39 -15.41
C PRO A 155 16.38 -21.11 -16.35
N GLU A 156 16.71 -22.31 -16.81
CA GLU A 156 15.88 -23.09 -17.72
C GLU A 156 14.54 -23.51 -17.11
N LEU A 157 14.41 -23.49 -15.77
CA LEU A 157 13.15 -23.81 -15.07
C LEU A 157 12.03 -22.82 -15.46
N GLU A 158 12.37 -21.59 -15.83
CA GLU A 158 11.40 -20.60 -16.31
C GLU A 158 10.69 -21.04 -17.60
N ASN A 159 11.31 -21.94 -18.36
CA ASN A 159 10.73 -22.50 -19.59
C ASN A 159 9.88 -23.76 -19.36
N LEU A 160 9.76 -24.26 -18.12
CA LEU A 160 9.02 -25.49 -17.83
C LEU A 160 7.53 -25.30 -18.12
N LEU A 161 6.94 -24.23 -17.63
CA LEU A 161 5.54 -23.86 -17.86
C LEU A 161 5.45 -22.75 -18.92
N SER A 162 4.27 -22.63 -19.55
CA SER A 162 4.00 -21.55 -20.52
C SER A 162 4.07 -20.17 -19.90
N THR A 163 3.81 -20.07 -18.60
CA THR A 163 3.87 -18.82 -17.83
C THR A 163 4.64 -19.09 -16.54
N PRO A 164 5.82 -18.46 -16.34
CA PRO A 164 6.66 -18.68 -15.16
C PRO A 164 6.12 -17.85 -13.97
N THR A 165 4.88 -18.11 -13.59
CA THR A 165 4.21 -17.46 -12.47
C THR A 165 3.05 -18.31 -11.96
N GLY A 166 2.62 -18.06 -10.72
CA GLY A 166 1.50 -18.75 -10.09
C GLY A 166 1.92 -19.93 -9.22
N GLU A 167 0.93 -20.49 -8.50
CA GLU A 167 1.11 -21.52 -7.48
C GLU A 167 1.99 -22.68 -7.98
N GLN A 168 1.62 -23.30 -9.10
CA GLN A 168 2.35 -24.44 -9.63
C GLN A 168 3.82 -24.12 -9.91
N TYR A 169 4.08 -22.99 -10.56
CA TYR A 169 5.44 -22.61 -10.88
C TYR A 169 6.30 -22.38 -9.63
N TRP A 170 5.79 -21.66 -8.66
CA TRP A 170 6.55 -21.36 -7.43
C TRP A 170 6.77 -22.59 -6.55
N ASN A 171 5.81 -23.52 -6.50
CA ASN A 171 6.00 -24.80 -5.83
C ASN A 171 7.10 -25.64 -6.51
N LEU A 172 7.15 -25.64 -7.85
CA LEU A 172 8.21 -26.33 -8.60
C LEU A 172 9.59 -25.67 -8.38
N VAL A 173 9.64 -24.32 -8.32
CA VAL A 173 10.88 -23.59 -8.00
C VAL A 173 11.38 -23.94 -6.58
N MET A 174 10.48 -24.01 -5.59
CA MET A 174 10.85 -24.44 -4.22
C MET A 174 11.40 -25.87 -4.19
N ALA A 175 10.78 -26.78 -4.93
CA ALA A 175 11.21 -28.17 -4.99
C ALA A 175 12.55 -28.33 -5.73
N PHE A 176 12.77 -27.53 -6.78
CA PHE A 176 13.90 -27.66 -7.69
C PHE A 176 14.70 -26.36 -7.84
N PRO A 177 15.35 -25.88 -6.77
CA PRO A 177 16.12 -24.63 -6.81
C PRO A 177 17.40 -24.75 -7.67
N CYS A 178 17.86 -25.98 -7.99
CA CYS A 178 18.92 -26.26 -8.96
C CYS A 178 18.72 -27.65 -9.61
N LYS A 179 19.39 -27.87 -10.75
CA LYS A 179 19.24 -29.09 -11.56
C LYS A 179 19.55 -30.40 -10.79
N GLU A 180 20.45 -30.35 -9.83
CA GLU A 180 20.87 -31.52 -9.06
C GLU A 180 19.73 -32.11 -8.23
N PHE A 181 18.75 -31.30 -7.79
CA PHE A 181 17.55 -31.81 -7.12
C PHE A 181 16.65 -32.58 -8.08
N VAL A 182 16.59 -32.21 -9.35
CA VAL A 182 15.85 -32.93 -10.37
C VAL A 182 16.55 -34.27 -10.70
N LEU A 183 17.86 -34.21 -10.96
CA LEU A 183 18.63 -35.35 -11.43
C LEU A 183 18.88 -36.41 -10.36
N SER A 184 18.71 -36.07 -9.07
CA SER A 184 18.87 -37.03 -7.95
C SER A 184 17.60 -37.84 -7.65
N LEU A 185 16.47 -37.54 -8.29
CA LEU A 185 15.17 -38.18 -8.04
C LEU A 185 14.80 -39.17 -9.14
N SER A 186 14.04 -40.20 -8.77
CA SER A 186 13.41 -41.11 -9.73
C SER A 186 12.29 -40.41 -10.49
N GLN A 187 11.97 -40.91 -11.67
CA GLN A 187 10.87 -40.38 -12.49
C GLN A 187 9.54 -40.42 -11.74
N SER A 188 9.27 -41.47 -10.96
CA SER A 188 8.08 -41.61 -10.13
C SER A 188 7.97 -40.48 -9.10
N ASN A 189 9.08 -40.16 -8.40
CA ASN A 189 9.11 -39.08 -7.40
C ASN A 189 8.91 -37.71 -8.06
N LEU A 190 9.49 -37.49 -9.23
CA LEU A 190 9.27 -36.25 -9.99
C LEU A 190 7.79 -36.08 -10.41
N CYS A 191 7.15 -37.17 -10.87
CA CYS A 191 5.71 -37.14 -11.18
C CYS A 191 4.87 -36.76 -9.98
N GLU A 192 5.20 -37.30 -8.80
CA GLU A 192 4.47 -37.01 -7.57
C GLU A 192 4.65 -35.55 -7.12
N ILE A 193 5.86 -35.01 -7.16
CA ILE A 193 6.13 -33.60 -6.85
C ILE A 193 5.38 -32.68 -7.82
N ILE A 194 5.37 -33.01 -9.11
CA ILE A 194 4.61 -32.23 -10.12
C ILE A 194 3.10 -32.29 -9.84
N ARG A 195 2.58 -33.45 -9.44
CA ARG A 195 1.16 -33.60 -9.08
C ARG A 195 0.80 -32.74 -7.88
N GLN A 196 1.66 -32.72 -6.87
CA GLN A 196 1.46 -31.95 -5.63
C GLN A 196 1.76 -30.44 -5.79
N SER A 197 2.38 -30.00 -6.88
CA SER A 197 2.75 -28.60 -7.10
C SER A 197 1.57 -27.65 -7.31
N THR A 198 0.37 -28.18 -7.51
CA THR A 198 -0.85 -27.40 -7.76
C THR A 198 -2.05 -27.99 -7.03
N SER A 199 -2.91 -27.11 -6.52
CA SER A 199 -4.23 -27.47 -5.97
C SER A 199 -5.23 -27.88 -7.05
N LYS A 200 -4.96 -27.58 -8.33
CA LYS A 200 -5.83 -27.90 -9.46
C LYS A 200 -5.60 -29.33 -9.95
N ARG A 201 -6.67 -29.96 -10.42
CA ARG A 201 -6.59 -31.29 -11.05
C ARG A 201 -5.73 -31.22 -12.32
N ILE A 202 -4.69 -32.05 -12.38
CA ILE A 202 -3.79 -32.17 -13.53
C ILE A 202 -3.86 -33.59 -14.10
N SER A 203 -3.89 -33.75 -15.44
CA SER A 203 -3.98 -35.06 -16.10
C SER A 203 -2.62 -35.77 -16.06
N GLU A 204 -2.66 -37.12 -16.02
CA GLU A 204 -1.44 -37.95 -16.06
C GLU A 204 -0.58 -37.67 -17.30
N LYS A 205 -1.22 -37.45 -18.46
CA LYS A 205 -0.48 -37.05 -19.69
C LYS A 205 0.29 -35.76 -19.51
N ARG A 206 -0.30 -34.80 -18.81
CA ARG A 206 0.36 -33.50 -18.54
C ARG A 206 1.49 -33.65 -17.52
N ILE A 207 1.32 -34.50 -16.50
CA ILE A 207 2.37 -34.81 -15.52
C ILE A 207 3.55 -35.45 -16.21
N ALA A 208 3.33 -36.51 -17.04
CA ALA A 208 4.38 -37.16 -17.79
C ALA A 208 5.14 -36.18 -18.71
N TYR A 209 4.41 -35.37 -19.47
CA TYR A 209 5.02 -34.34 -20.32
C TYR A 209 5.89 -33.34 -19.54
N LEU A 210 5.42 -32.84 -18.39
CA LEU A 210 6.17 -31.90 -17.56
C LEU A 210 7.40 -32.56 -16.92
N THR A 211 7.30 -33.84 -16.53
CA THR A 211 8.40 -34.62 -15.99
C THR A 211 9.52 -34.78 -17.02
N ASP A 212 9.18 -35.22 -18.23
CA ASP A 212 10.16 -35.40 -19.31
C ASP A 212 10.81 -34.06 -19.70
N LYS A 213 10.00 -32.99 -19.78
CA LYS A 213 10.50 -31.65 -20.05
C LYS A 213 11.44 -31.16 -18.95
N LEU A 214 11.08 -31.34 -17.66
CA LEU A 214 11.90 -30.96 -16.51
C LEU A 214 13.25 -31.68 -16.52
N ILE A 215 13.25 -32.99 -16.77
CA ILE A 215 14.48 -33.81 -16.89
C ILE A 215 15.36 -33.27 -18.03
N LYS A 216 14.74 -32.99 -19.18
CA LYS A 216 15.48 -32.41 -20.34
C LYS A 216 16.12 -31.07 -20.01
N LEU A 217 15.37 -30.16 -19.38
CA LEU A 217 15.88 -28.84 -18.96
C LEU A 217 17.01 -29.00 -17.93
N ALA A 218 16.88 -29.89 -16.95
CA ALA A 218 17.90 -30.14 -15.95
C ALA A 218 19.21 -30.73 -16.56
N LYS A 219 19.10 -31.58 -17.57
CA LYS A 219 20.28 -32.12 -18.30
C LYS A 219 20.99 -31.04 -19.13
N GLN A 220 20.28 -30.05 -19.64
CA GLN A 220 20.83 -28.95 -20.43
C GLN A 220 21.37 -27.80 -19.57
N SER A 221 20.92 -27.71 -18.32
CA SER A 221 21.28 -26.62 -17.44
C SER A 221 22.73 -26.73 -16.95
N PHE A 222 23.32 -25.54 -16.73
CA PHE A 222 24.61 -25.40 -16.05
C PHE A 222 24.42 -24.50 -14.82
N CYS A 223 24.40 -25.11 -13.62
CA CYS A 223 24.28 -24.39 -12.38
C CYS A 223 25.62 -23.75 -12.00
N ALA A 224 25.65 -22.44 -11.76
CA ALA A 224 26.87 -21.72 -11.39
C ALA A 224 27.23 -21.86 -9.90
N VAL A 225 26.38 -22.48 -9.09
CA VAL A 225 26.58 -22.65 -7.64
C VAL A 225 26.55 -24.12 -7.22
N LYS A 226 27.20 -24.43 -6.11
CA LYS A 226 27.17 -25.78 -5.53
C LYS A 226 25.84 -26.04 -4.81
N LYS A 227 25.46 -27.32 -4.65
CA LYS A 227 24.24 -27.76 -3.96
C LYS A 227 24.12 -27.24 -2.51
N THR A 228 25.23 -26.87 -1.89
CA THR A 228 25.30 -26.30 -0.53
C THR A 228 25.26 -24.76 -0.51
N SER A 229 25.07 -24.12 -1.65
CA SER A 229 25.05 -22.67 -1.71
C SER A 229 23.83 -22.06 -1.00
N PRO A 230 24.00 -21.00 -0.19
CA PRO A 230 22.89 -20.28 0.42
C PRO A 230 21.95 -19.64 -0.61
N MET A 231 22.37 -19.44 -1.86
CA MET A 231 21.50 -18.95 -2.93
C MET A 231 20.32 -19.89 -3.22
N LEU A 232 20.44 -21.19 -2.93
CA LEU A 232 19.33 -22.14 -3.08
C LEU A 232 18.24 -21.92 -2.03
N GLU A 233 18.61 -21.51 -0.84
CA GLU A 233 17.65 -21.11 0.20
C GLU A 233 17.00 -19.75 -0.16
N GLU A 234 17.75 -18.86 -0.79
CA GLU A 234 17.20 -17.59 -1.30
C GLU A 234 16.13 -17.84 -2.38
N VAL A 235 16.35 -18.79 -3.31
CA VAL A 235 15.35 -19.22 -4.29
C VAL A 235 14.08 -19.71 -3.59
N ARG A 236 14.20 -20.60 -2.59
CA ARG A 236 13.06 -21.14 -1.83
C ARG A 236 12.32 -20.05 -1.10
N TYR A 237 13.04 -19.16 -0.45
CA TYR A 237 12.48 -18.02 0.28
C TYR A 237 11.62 -17.14 -0.63
N TYR A 238 12.15 -16.73 -1.79
CA TYR A 238 11.36 -15.88 -2.72
C TYR A 238 10.16 -16.62 -3.30
N ALA A 239 10.27 -17.90 -3.62
CA ALA A 239 9.16 -18.68 -4.12
C ALA A 239 8.04 -18.83 -3.08
N GLN A 240 8.41 -19.09 -1.82
CA GLN A 240 7.46 -19.15 -0.70
C GLN A 240 6.79 -17.81 -0.43
N GLU A 241 7.55 -16.72 -0.48
CA GLU A 241 7.02 -15.37 -0.28
C GLU A 241 6.03 -14.98 -1.40
N LEU A 242 6.29 -15.40 -2.64
CA LEU A 242 5.38 -15.20 -3.76
C LEU A 242 4.06 -15.96 -3.58
N LEU A 243 4.09 -17.18 -3.08
CA LEU A 243 2.88 -17.93 -2.72
C LEU A 243 2.07 -17.19 -1.68
N ARG A 244 2.70 -16.80 -0.56
CA ARG A 244 2.07 -16.07 0.54
C ARG A 244 1.46 -14.74 0.10
N LEU A 245 2.18 -13.94 -0.67
CA LEU A 245 1.71 -12.65 -1.19
C LEU A 245 0.54 -12.83 -2.15
N SER A 246 0.59 -13.86 -3.01
CA SER A 246 -0.49 -14.13 -3.97
C SER A 246 -1.79 -14.53 -3.26
N GLU A 247 -1.69 -15.39 -2.26
CA GLU A 247 -2.81 -15.83 -1.43
C GLU A 247 -3.42 -14.66 -0.65
N ARG A 248 -2.58 -13.87 0.03
CA ARG A 248 -3.04 -12.70 0.77
C ARG A 248 -3.70 -11.66 -0.12
N ARG A 249 -3.13 -11.42 -1.30
CA ARG A 249 -3.72 -10.49 -2.28
C ARG A 249 -5.12 -10.96 -2.74
N GLN A 250 -5.32 -12.28 -2.91
CA GLN A 250 -6.63 -12.83 -3.26
C GLN A 250 -7.65 -12.62 -2.15
N VAL A 251 -7.25 -12.78 -0.88
CA VAL A 251 -8.12 -12.50 0.28
C VAL A 251 -8.57 -11.04 0.26
N VAL A 252 -7.64 -10.09 0.08
CA VAL A 252 -7.98 -8.66 0.02
C VAL A 252 -8.90 -8.33 -1.16
N LEU A 253 -8.69 -8.97 -2.31
CA LEU A 253 -9.59 -8.80 -3.46
C LEU A 253 -11.01 -9.29 -3.14
N ASN A 254 -11.14 -10.43 -2.49
CA ASN A 254 -12.44 -10.96 -2.08
C ASN A 254 -13.15 -10.02 -1.09
N ASP A 255 -12.43 -9.46 -0.11
CA ASP A 255 -12.95 -8.45 0.82
C ASP A 255 -13.44 -7.20 0.09
N MET A 256 -12.69 -6.73 -0.92
CA MET A 256 -13.11 -5.59 -1.74
C MET A 256 -14.40 -5.89 -2.50
N VAL A 257 -14.51 -7.08 -3.09
CA VAL A 257 -15.72 -7.51 -3.84
C VAL A 257 -16.93 -7.61 -2.90
N GLU A 258 -16.75 -8.17 -1.72
CA GLU A 258 -17.82 -8.29 -0.73
C GLU A 258 -18.31 -6.90 -0.28
N LYS A 259 -17.40 -6.02 0.11
CA LYS A 259 -17.75 -4.65 0.53
C LYS A 259 -18.38 -3.83 -0.60
N SER A 260 -17.92 -4.01 -1.84
CA SER A 260 -18.47 -3.29 -2.99
C SER A 260 -19.94 -3.65 -3.29
N ARG A 261 -20.38 -4.87 -2.95
CA ARG A 261 -21.78 -5.29 -3.10
C ARG A 261 -22.73 -4.58 -2.12
N ASN A 262 -22.19 -4.07 -1.02
CA ASN A 262 -22.94 -3.34 0.00
C ASN A 262 -22.99 -1.83 -0.29
N CYS A 263 -22.32 -1.35 -1.34
CA CYS A 263 -22.46 0.02 -1.84
C CYS A 263 -23.76 0.07 -2.68
N LYS A 264 -24.77 0.73 -2.14
CA LYS A 264 -26.03 1.05 -2.88
C LYS A 264 -25.97 2.47 -3.45
#